data_6289126e4b54f37dbe3f151f9353cd67
#
_entry.id   6289126e4b54f37dbe3f151f9353cd67
#
_cell.length_a   1.000
_cell.length_b   1.000
_cell.length_c   1.000
_cell.angle_alpha   90.00
_cell.angle_beta   90.00
_cell.angle_gamma   90.00
#
_symmetry.space_group_name_H-M   'P 1'
#
loop_
_entity.id
_entity.type
_entity.pdbx_description
1 polymer ?
#
loop_
_entity_poly.entity_id
_entity_poly.type
_entity_poly.pdbx_seq_one_letter_code
_entity_poly.pdbx_strand_id
1 'polypeptide(L)'
;MYKRILVAVERSKADRTIIDHVQPLARMCGATLVLLHVADGWAARAYDELTLRDSKEMKEDRAYLEQVREELAAKGFTVEARLAKGDPAVEIIRAAEEMQIDLVAMATHGHRFVKDVLLGATADKVRHELAVPVLLVKVRE
;
A
#
# COMPACT_ATOMS: atom_id res chain seq x y z
N MET A 1 -4.19 18.67 9.40
CA MET A 1 -4.09 17.62 10.41
C MET A 1 -3.08 16.56 9.98
N TYR A 2 -3.43 15.67 9.04
CA TYR A 2 -2.43 14.73 8.52
C TYR A 2 -1.57 15.39 7.47
N LYS A 3 -0.28 15.14 7.51
CA LYS A 3 0.67 15.71 6.55
C LYS A 3 1.14 14.70 5.53
N ARG A 4 1.24 13.44 5.93
CA ARG A 4 1.73 12.38 5.07
C ARG A 4 0.91 11.12 5.30
N ILE A 5 0.16 10.72 4.30
CA ILE A 5 -0.72 9.56 4.38
C ILE A 5 -0.13 8.44 3.51
N LEU A 6 0.21 7.32 4.15
CA LEU A 6 0.65 6.13 3.42
C LEU A 6 -0.58 5.35 2.98
N VAL A 7 -0.63 5.04 1.70
CA VAL A 7 -1.70 4.21 1.13
C VAL A 7 -1.06 2.90 0.67
N ALA A 8 -1.41 1.81 1.35
CA ALA A 8 -0.94 0.49 0.97
C ALA A 8 -1.77 -0.02 -0.20
N VAL A 9 -1.11 -0.25 -1.32
CA VAL A 9 -1.76 -0.78 -2.53
C VAL A 9 -1.21 -2.17 -2.82
N GLU A 10 -2.05 -3.01 -3.41
CA GLU A 10 -1.71 -4.42 -3.66
C GLU A 10 -1.81 -4.83 -5.12
N ARG A 11 -2.06 -3.87 -6.00
CA ARG A 11 -2.27 -4.08 -7.43
C ARG A 11 -3.49 -4.98 -7.68
N SER A 12 -4.59 -4.60 -7.04
CA SER A 12 -5.87 -5.30 -7.17
C SER A 12 -7.01 -4.28 -7.20
N LYS A 13 -8.22 -4.78 -7.33
CA LYS A 13 -9.43 -3.95 -7.30
C LYS A 13 -9.60 -3.20 -5.98
N ALA A 14 -9.02 -3.72 -4.91
CA ALA A 14 -9.07 -3.09 -3.60
C ALA A 14 -8.42 -1.71 -3.60
N ASP A 15 -7.44 -1.50 -4.46
CA ASP A 15 -6.71 -0.24 -4.54
C ASP A 15 -7.63 0.93 -4.89
N ARG A 16 -8.58 0.72 -5.80
CA ARG A 16 -9.53 1.77 -6.16
C ARG A 16 -10.35 2.21 -4.95
N THR A 17 -10.78 1.26 -4.14
CA THR A 17 -11.57 1.54 -2.94
C THR A 17 -10.79 2.44 -1.98
N ILE A 18 -9.55 2.07 -1.65
CA ILE A 18 -8.77 2.84 -0.68
C ILE A 18 -8.33 4.20 -1.26
N ILE A 19 -7.93 4.23 -2.52
CA ILE A 19 -7.50 5.47 -3.16
C ILE A 19 -8.65 6.47 -3.25
N ASP A 20 -9.83 6.02 -3.66
CA ASP A 20 -10.99 6.90 -3.74
C ASP A 20 -11.40 7.43 -2.37
N HIS A 21 -11.26 6.59 -1.34
CA HIS A 21 -11.63 6.99 0.02
C HIS A 21 -10.68 8.04 0.60
N VAL A 22 -9.37 7.91 0.36
CA VAL A 22 -8.38 8.81 0.96
C VAL A 22 -8.26 10.15 0.24
N GLN A 23 -8.68 10.26 -1.02
CA GLN A 23 -8.54 11.50 -1.77
C GLN A 23 -9.20 12.70 -1.10
N PRO A 24 -10.49 12.64 -0.69
CA PRO A 24 -11.09 13.77 0.00
C PRO A 24 -10.37 14.13 1.30
N LEU A 25 -9.94 13.11 2.05
CA LEU A 25 -9.23 13.32 3.31
C LEU A 25 -7.89 14.02 3.07
N ALA A 26 -7.12 13.54 2.10
CA ALA A 26 -5.84 14.14 1.75
C ALA A 26 -6.02 15.60 1.28
N ARG A 27 -7.06 15.85 0.51
CA ARG A 27 -7.36 17.19 0.03
C ARG A 27 -7.70 18.15 1.17
N MET A 28 -8.52 17.69 2.12
CA MET A 28 -8.88 18.49 3.29
C MET A 28 -7.67 18.81 4.15
N CYS A 29 -6.74 17.88 4.28
CA CYS A 29 -5.57 18.06 5.13
C CYS A 29 -4.39 18.72 4.42
N GLY A 30 -4.43 18.80 3.09
CA GLY A 30 -3.28 19.23 2.32
C GLY A 30 -2.14 18.22 2.42
N ALA A 31 -2.47 16.93 2.55
CA ALA A 31 -1.50 15.91 2.80
C ALA A 31 -0.82 15.40 1.54
N THR A 32 0.43 14.96 1.68
CA THR A 32 1.12 14.19 0.65
C THR A 32 0.65 12.75 0.73
N LEU A 33 0.34 12.16 -0.41
CA LEU A 33 0.02 10.74 -0.50
C LEU A 33 1.29 9.96 -0.80
N VAL A 34 1.54 8.91 -0.02
CA VAL A 34 2.67 8.02 -0.24
C VAL A 34 2.11 6.65 -0.59
N LEU A 35 2.24 6.26 -1.86
CA LEU A 35 1.78 4.96 -2.32
C LEU A 35 2.87 3.93 -2.03
N LEU A 36 2.50 2.87 -1.35
CA LEU A 36 3.43 1.78 -1.05
C LEU A 36 2.84 0.47 -1.56
N HIS A 37 3.60 -0.21 -2.39
CA HIS A 37 3.31 -1.59 -2.77
C HIS A 37 4.44 -2.47 -2.26
N VAL A 38 4.07 -3.56 -1.60
CA VAL A 38 5.06 -4.52 -1.11
C VAL A 38 4.97 -5.76 -1.99
N ALA A 39 6.00 -5.97 -2.80
CA ALA A 39 6.11 -7.18 -3.59
C ALA A 39 6.40 -8.34 -2.65
N ASP A 40 5.74 -9.47 -2.90
CA ASP A 40 5.90 -10.64 -2.05
C ASP A 40 7.33 -11.17 -2.14
N GLY A 41 8.06 -11.05 -1.05
CA GLY A 41 9.44 -11.50 -0.96
C GLY A 41 9.59 -13.02 -0.88
N TRP A 42 8.47 -13.72 -0.73
CA TRP A 42 8.50 -15.17 -0.64
C TRP A 42 9.05 -15.82 -1.92
N ALA A 43 8.65 -15.31 -3.07
CA ALA A 43 9.14 -15.78 -4.36
C ALA A 43 10.63 -15.52 -4.56
N ALA A 44 11.18 -14.51 -3.90
CA ALA A 44 12.59 -14.12 -4.02
C ALA A 44 13.56 -15.06 -3.28
N ARG A 45 13.03 -15.92 -2.42
CA ARG A 45 13.86 -16.86 -1.67
C ARG A 45 14.15 -18.15 -2.43
N ALA A 46 13.50 -18.36 -3.54
CA ALA A 46 13.59 -19.61 -4.25
C ALA A 46 14.23 -19.39 -5.60
N TYR A 47 15.42 -19.83 -5.77
CA TYR A 47 16.12 -20.13 -7.02
C TYR A 47 16.26 -19.07 -8.10
N ASP A 48 17.36 -19.14 -8.82
CA ASP A 48 17.73 -18.27 -9.94
C ASP A 48 16.68 -18.18 -11.04
N GLU A 49 15.89 -19.22 -11.25
CA GLU A 49 14.79 -19.21 -12.23
C GLU A 49 13.68 -18.24 -11.86
N LEU A 50 13.46 -18.03 -10.56
CA LEU A 50 12.45 -17.11 -10.08
C LEU A 50 12.93 -15.66 -10.12
N THR A 51 14.23 -15.43 -10.24
CA THR A 51 14.79 -14.10 -10.31
C THR A 51 14.33 -13.32 -11.53
N LEU A 52 14.26 -13.99 -12.70
CA LEU A 52 13.78 -13.36 -13.93
C LEU A 52 12.29 -13.05 -13.85
N ARG A 53 11.51 -13.97 -13.30
CA ARG A 53 10.06 -13.80 -13.12
C ARG A 53 9.75 -12.70 -12.11
N ASP A 54 10.47 -12.70 -11.00
CA ASP A 54 10.39 -11.71 -9.95
C ASP A 54 10.74 -10.32 -10.50
N SER A 55 11.79 -10.23 -11.31
CA SER A 55 12.21 -9.00 -11.97
C SER A 55 11.12 -8.46 -12.91
N LYS A 56 10.43 -9.34 -13.62
CA LYS A 56 9.33 -8.95 -14.50
C LYS A 56 8.14 -8.42 -13.69
N GLU A 57 7.76 -9.14 -12.64
CA GLU A 57 6.67 -8.71 -11.75
C GLU A 57 6.99 -7.36 -11.08
N MET A 58 8.23 -7.18 -10.65
CA MET A 58 8.63 -5.92 -10.05
C MET A 58 8.57 -4.75 -11.04
N LYS A 59 8.89 -5.00 -12.30
CA LYS A 59 8.75 -3.96 -13.34
C LYS A 59 7.29 -3.60 -13.54
N GLU A 60 6.42 -4.60 -13.54
CA GLU A 60 4.98 -4.39 -13.67
C GLU A 60 4.41 -3.64 -12.46
N ASP A 61 4.85 -4.00 -11.27
CA ASP A 61 4.45 -3.32 -10.04
C ASP A 61 4.89 -1.86 -10.04
N ARG A 62 6.12 -1.62 -10.47
CA ARG A 62 6.66 -0.27 -10.56
C ARG A 62 5.90 0.57 -11.57
N ALA A 63 5.57 -0.02 -12.72
CA ALA A 63 4.79 0.65 -13.74
C ALA A 63 3.38 0.99 -13.24
N TYR A 64 2.78 0.07 -12.51
CA TYR A 64 1.47 0.29 -11.90
C TYR A 64 1.50 1.45 -10.89
N LEU A 65 2.49 1.45 -10.00
CA LEU A 65 2.65 2.51 -9.01
C LEU A 65 2.84 3.87 -9.68
N GLU A 66 3.65 3.92 -10.72
CA GLU A 66 3.90 5.16 -11.45
C GLU A 66 2.64 5.66 -12.14
N GLN A 67 1.86 4.76 -12.72
CA GLN A 67 0.59 5.11 -13.34
C GLN A 67 -0.38 5.72 -12.33
N VAL A 68 -0.51 5.12 -11.15
CA VAL A 68 -1.40 5.63 -10.11
C VAL A 68 -0.88 6.97 -9.58
N ARG A 69 0.43 7.08 -9.40
CA ARG A 69 1.05 8.33 -8.97
C ARG A 69 0.74 9.46 -9.96
N GLU A 70 0.89 9.20 -11.25
CA GLU A 70 0.60 10.20 -12.28
C GLU A 70 -0.87 10.59 -12.31
N GLU A 71 -1.77 9.64 -12.16
CA GLU A 71 -3.21 9.90 -12.11
C GLU A 71 -3.56 10.85 -10.95
N LEU A 72 -3.00 10.58 -9.78
CA LEU A 72 -3.26 11.41 -8.60
C LEU A 72 -2.58 12.77 -8.70
N ALA A 73 -1.36 12.80 -9.23
CA ALA A 73 -0.66 14.07 -9.46
C ALA A 73 -1.44 14.97 -10.42
N ALA A 74 -2.05 14.39 -11.45
CA ALA A 74 -2.88 15.13 -12.40
C ALA A 74 -4.12 15.74 -11.74
N LYS A 75 -4.57 15.17 -10.63
CA LYS A 75 -5.69 15.69 -9.84
C LYS A 75 -5.25 16.75 -8.81
N GLY A 76 -3.98 17.08 -8.78
CA GLY A 76 -3.45 18.12 -7.91
C GLY A 76 -2.83 17.63 -6.61
N PHE A 77 -2.74 16.32 -6.41
CA PHE A 77 -2.10 15.78 -5.20
C PHE A 77 -0.58 15.75 -5.33
N THR A 78 0.10 15.94 -4.19
CA THR A 78 1.53 15.62 -4.11
C THR A 78 1.63 14.14 -3.78
N VAL A 79 2.30 13.37 -4.62
CA VAL A 79 2.32 11.92 -4.50
C VAL A 79 3.74 11.39 -4.62
N GLU A 80 4.12 10.56 -3.66
CA GLU A 80 5.36 9.78 -3.71
C GLU A 80 4.96 8.31 -3.87
N ALA A 81 5.82 7.52 -4.48
CA ALA A 81 5.58 6.10 -4.67
C ALA A 81 6.81 5.31 -4.25
N ARG A 82 6.59 4.20 -3.56
CA ARG A 82 7.66 3.32 -3.10
C ARG A 82 7.28 1.88 -3.34
N LEU A 83 8.19 1.15 -3.96
CA LEU A 83 8.09 -0.30 -4.12
C LEU A 83 9.01 -0.95 -3.11
N ALA A 84 8.46 -1.77 -2.23
CA ALA A 84 9.23 -2.53 -1.26
C ALA A 84 9.12 -4.02 -1.57
N LYS A 85 9.97 -4.81 -0.95
CA LYS A 85 9.99 -6.26 -1.14
C LYS A 85 10.15 -6.91 0.22
N GLY A 86 9.32 -7.90 0.50
CA GLY A 86 9.40 -8.63 1.76
C GLY A 86 8.04 -8.91 2.35
N ASP A 87 7.99 -9.01 3.67
CA ASP A 87 6.73 -9.20 4.38
C ASP A 87 5.93 -7.90 4.40
N PRO A 88 4.68 -7.90 3.93
CA PRO A 88 3.91 -6.68 3.82
C PRO A 88 3.80 -5.88 5.11
N ALA A 89 3.50 -6.54 6.23
CA ALA A 89 3.35 -5.83 7.51
C ALA A 89 4.66 -5.16 7.94
N VAL A 90 5.75 -5.90 7.85
CA VAL A 90 7.09 -5.39 8.22
C VAL A 90 7.46 -4.19 7.36
N GLU A 91 7.23 -4.28 6.06
CA GLU A 91 7.61 -3.21 5.14
C GLU A 91 6.73 -1.98 5.27
N ILE A 92 5.44 -2.16 5.57
CA ILE A 92 4.54 -1.03 5.85
C ILE A 92 5.00 -0.29 7.11
N ILE A 93 5.30 -1.03 8.17
CA ILE A 93 5.78 -0.44 9.43
C ILE A 93 7.11 0.30 9.20
N ARG A 94 8.03 -0.32 8.48
CA ARG A 94 9.32 0.28 8.16
C ARG A 94 9.15 1.58 7.36
N ALA A 95 8.32 1.55 6.32
CA ALA A 95 8.07 2.72 5.50
C ALA A 95 7.42 3.84 6.31
N ALA A 96 6.49 3.50 7.18
CA ALA A 96 5.82 4.49 8.01
C ALA A 96 6.81 5.23 8.91
N GLU A 97 7.79 4.52 9.45
CA GLU A 97 8.83 5.13 10.28
C GLU A 97 9.82 5.94 9.44
N GLU A 98 10.36 5.35 8.38
CA GLU A 98 11.36 6.00 7.53
C GLU A 98 10.84 7.25 6.82
N MET A 99 9.60 7.23 6.41
CA MET A 99 9.00 8.29 5.61
C MET A 99 8.16 9.28 6.44
N GLN A 100 8.22 9.15 7.75
CA GLN A 100 7.53 10.06 8.68
C GLN A 100 6.02 10.14 8.39
N ILE A 101 5.41 8.99 8.23
CA ILE A 101 3.99 8.88 7.95
C ILE A 101 3.19 9.13 9.24
N ASP A 102 2.10 9.87 9.13
CA ASP A 102 1.22 10.15 10.26
C ASP A 102 -0.17 9.53 10.15
N LEU A 103 -0.47 8.87 9.03
CA LEU A 103 -1.67 8.04 8.88
C LEU A 103 -1.37 6.94 7.87
N VAL A 104 -1.71 5.70 8.22
CA VAL A 104 -1.63 4.58 7.30
C VAL A 104 -3.05 4.19 6.88
N ALA A 105 -3.30 4.11 5.59
CA ALA A 105 -4.60 3.71 5.05
C ALA A 105 -4.46 2.41 4.29
N MET A 106 -5.31 1.46 4.60
CA MET A 106 -5.30 0.13 4.01
C MET A 106 -6.72 -0.32 3.67
N ALA A 107 -6.85 -1.08 2.59
CA ALA A 107 -8.09 -1.76 2.29
C ALA A 107 -8.13 -3.10 3.02
N THR A 108 -9.30 -3.48 3.49
CA THR A 108 -9.51 -4.81 4.04
C THR A 108 -10.59 -5.50 3.20
N HIS A 109 -10.43 -6.77 2.97
CA HIS A 109 -11.43 -7.56 2.28
C HIS A 109 -12.43 -8.14 3.26
N GLY A 110 -13.66 -8.40 2.79
CA GLY A 110 -14.62 -9.10 3.61
C GLY A 110 -14.26 -10.58 3.73
N HIS A 111 -14.87 -11.27 4.67
CA HIS A 111 -14.58 -12.68 4.97
C HIS A 111 -14.96 -13.68 3.86
N ARG A 112 -15.31 -13.20 2.67
CA ARG A 112 -15.60 -14.05 1.53
C ARG A 112 -14.37 -14.66 0.87
N PHE A 113 -13.21 -14.10 1.13
CA PHE A 113 -11.98 -14.50 0.46
C PHE A 113 -11.01 -15.13 1.43
N VAL A 114 -10.83 -16.43 1.31
CA VAL A 114 -9.88 -17.17 2.14
C VAL A 114 -8.45 -16.64 1.94
N LYS A 115 -8.16 -16.15 0.74
CA LYS A 115 -6.86 -15.55 0.43
C LYS A 115 -6.62 -14.25 1.22
N ASP A 116 -7.68 -13.63 1.70
CA ASP A 116 -7.61 -12.35 2.41
C ASP A 116 -7.28 -12.48 3.89
N VAL A 117 -7.16 -13.72 4.36
CA VAL A 117 -6.65 -13.97 5.71
C VAL A 117 -5.27 -13.36 5.87
N LEU A 118 -4.45 -13.37 4.81
CA LEU A 118 -3.13 -12.76 4.82
C LEU A 118 -3.22 -11.23 4.94
N LEU A 119 -4.19 -10.61 4.28
CA LEU A 119 -4.40 -9.17 4.38
C LEU A 119 -4.97 -8.80 5.75
N GLY A 120 -5.86 -9.62 6.30
CA GLY A 120 -6.35 -9.46 7.66
C GLY A 120 -5.22 -9.54 8.68
N ALA A 121 -4.33 -10.51 8.51
CA ALA A 121 -3.16 -10.66 9.37
C ALA A 121 -2.20 -9.47 9.22
N THR A 122 -2.02 -8.96 8.02
CA THR A 122 -1.19 -7.77 7.76
C THR A 122 -1.78 -6.55 8.47
N ALA A 123 -3.08 -6.31 8.30
CA ALA A 123 -3.76 -5.19 8.93
C ALA A 123 -3.70 -5.28 10.45
N ASP A 124 -3.89 -6.47 11.01
CA ASP A 124 -3.79 -6.69 12.45
C ASP A 124 -2.40 -6.38 12.99
N LYS A 125 -1.37 -6.86 12.32
CA LYS A 125 0.00 -6.63 12.76
C LYS A 125 0.36 -5.15 12.66
N VAL A 126 0.00 -4.51 11.57
CA VAL A 126 0.23 -3.08 11.38
C VAL A 126 -0.47 -2.28 12.48
N ARG A 127 -1.74 -2.59 12.74
CA ARG A 127 -2.52 -1.93 13.77
C ARG A 127 -1.92 -2.07 15.16
N HIS A 128 -1.38 -3.24 15.47
CA HIS A 128 -0.78 -3.50 16.79
C HIS A 128 0.58 -2.83 16.98
N GLU A 129 1.39 -2.78 15.94
CA GLU A 129 2.78 -2.33 16.06
C GLU A 129 3.01 -0.87 15.72
N LEU A 130 2.11 -0.24 14.95
CA LEU A 130 2.27 1.17 14.60
C LEU A 130 1.75 2.09 15.68
N ALA A 131 2.52 3.15 15.93
CA ALA A 131 2.10 4.22 16.84
C ALA A 131 1.14 5.19 16.17
N VAL A 132 1.14 5.29 14.83
CA VAL A 132 0.27 6.21 14.10
C VAL A 132 -1.10 5.58 13.83
N PRO A 133 -2.13 6.41 13.63
CA PRO A 133 -3.47 5.89 13.30
C PRO A 133 -3.47 5.06 12.02
N VAL A 134 -4.33 4.05 12.01
CA VAL A 134 -4.52 3.18 10.85
C VAL A 134 -5.98 3.27 10.43
N LEU A 135 -6.21 3.66 9.18
CA LEU A 135 -7.53 3.71 8.59
C LEU A 135 -7.74 2.44 7.78
N LEU A 136 -8.74 1.66 8.17
CA LEU A 136 -9.07 0.42 7.47
C LEU A 136 -10.39 0.63 6.72
N VAL A 137 -10.34 0.48 5.41
CA VAL A 137 -11.51 0.65 4.55
C VAL A 137 -11.89 -0.70 3.96
N LYS A 138 -13.11 -1.13 4.27
CA LYS A 138 -13.59 -2.43 3.81
C LYS A 138 -13.99 -2.37 2.33
N VAL A 139 -13.47 -3.29 1.56
CA VAL A 139 -13.84 -3.42 0.15
C VAL A 139 -15.24 -4.04 0.07
N ARG A 140 -16.12 -3.36 -0.65
CA ARG A 140 -17.46 -3.88 -0.92
C ARG A 140 -17.50 -4.42 -2.33
N GLU A 141 -18.07 -5.57 -2.47
CA GLU A 141 -18.28 -6.20 -3.76
C GLU A 141 -19.69 -6.03 -4.26
#